data_31c60e5c4d58bcaa4f024f440ad2317e
#
_entry.id   31c60e5c4d58bcaa4f024f440ad2317e
#
_cell.length_a   1.000
_cell.length_b   1.000
_cell.length_c   1.000
_cell.angle_alpha   90.00
_cell.angle_beta   90.00
_cell.angle_gamma   90.00
#
_symmetry.space_group_name_H-M   'P 1'
#
loop_
_entity.id
_entity.type
_entity.pdbx_description
1 polymer ?
#
loop_
_entity_poly.entity_id
_entity_poly.type
_entity_poly.pdbx_seq_one_letter_code
_entity_poly.pdbx_strand_id
1 'polypeptide(L)'
;MHWGHAVSKDLVHWEHQKIALFPSKYDDRSGCYSGSAVEYQGKLYLYYTGMNYLEENPEDINLCYNSHSAAAQMMVTSEDGFRIDNIRDKRRVIPPIEDPEVGDKKDTRDPKVWRGKDGWYMVLGSRTPDHQGKLLIYRSRDLENWEFVNSAGKDRSWGTMWECPDYFQVGGQGILMMSPMGILDDGVNAPNQSVWALADFHEETCSMEIGDSYYFFDHGLDLYAPQSTLDQEGRRIITAWARMPEPVGDSQSGWSGMFCVPRVVEVKEGHVYFRPHPYVKRAFIRKLESPRQAGEEGYRVELDLEDGDWIDIGGYVISRQGKKIRTDRTKVYPEGRGYGTAFETPPLREGFHVDIYVDPNLIEVYVNDGEYVISNVVYGLGKEISANRDRKIGILGV
;
A
#
# COMPACT_ATOMS: atom_id res chain seq x y z
N MET A 1 -9.46 15.91 4.13
CA MET A 1 -8.97 14.53 4.37
C MET A 1 -8.50 14.41 5.81
N HIS A 2 -8.69 13.24 6.46
CA HIS A 2 -8.40 12.99 7.87
C HIS A 2 -7.69 11.65 8.00
N TRP A 3 -6.95 11.43 9.08
CA TRP A 3 -6.47 10.09 9.42
C TRP A 3 -7.48 9.40 10.33
N GLY A 4 -8.09 8.34 9.85
CA GLY A 4 -8.80 7.37 10.68
C GLY A 4 -7.81 6.69 11.62
N HIS A 5 -8.33 6.04 12.68
CA HIS A 5 -7.51 5.32 13.62
C HIS A 5 -8.18 4.01 14.02
N ALA A 6 -7.45 2.94 13.91
CA ALA A 6 -7.84 1.64 14.43
C ALA A 6 -6.61 0.94 15.02
N VAL A 7 -6.82 0.11 16.03
CA VAL A 7 -5.77 -0.66 16.69
C VAL A 7 -6.11 -2.14 16.70
N SER A 8 -5.09 -2.97 16.62
CA SER A 8 -5.22 -4.43 16.70
C SER A 8 -4.06 -5.04 17.49
N LYS A 9 -4.32 -6.14 18.17
CA LYS A 9 -3.30 -6.96 18.86
C LYS A 9 -2.86 -8.16 18.02
N ASP A 10 -3.65 -8.53 17.04
CA ASP A 10 -3.48 -9.77 16.25
C ASP A 10 -3.59 -9.57 14.74
N LEU A 11 -3.81 -8.33 14.27
CA LEU A 11 -4.01 -7.97 12.86
C LEU A 11 -5.26 -8.59 12.21
N VAL A 12 -6.15 -9.16 13.00
CA VAL A 12 -7.43 -9.76 12.59
C VAL A 12 -8.59 -8.99 13.19
N HIS A 13 -8.54 -8.76 14.51
CA HIS A 13 -9.57 -8.02 15.23
C HIS A 13 -9.12 -6.58 15.43
N TRP A 14 -9.90 -5.64 14.90
CA TRP A 14 -9.58 -4.23 14.91
C TRP A 14 -10.60 -3.43 15.72
N GLU A 15 -10.11 -2.56 16.57
CA GLU A 15 -10.90 -1.64 17.37
C GLU A 15 -10.76 -0.22 16.82
N HIS A 16 -11.87 0.36 16.36
CA HIS A 16 -11.91 1.75 15.90
C HIS A 16 -11.71 2.72 17.06
N GLN A 17 -10.85 3.70 16.83
CA GLN A 17 -10.54 4.78 17.74
C GLN A 17 -11.07 6.11 17.20
N LYS A 18 -10.91 7.18 17.97
CA LYS A 18 -11.18 8.54 17.48
C LYS A 18 -10.24 8.88 16.33
N ILE A 19 -10.70 9.74 15.42
CA ILE A 19 -9.87 10.27 14.34
C ILE A 19 -8.53 10.77 14.91
N ALA A 20 -7.43 10.28 14.34
CA ALA A 20 -6.08 10.64 14.79
C ALA A 20 -5.69 12.05 14.35
N LEU A 21 -5.84 12.37 13.06
CA LEU A 21 -5.49 13.67 12.51
C LEU A 21 -6.66 14.28 11.74
N PHE A 22 -6.88 15.57 11.97
CA PHE A 22 -7.85 16.38 11.22
C PHE A 22 -7.26 17.78 10.92
N PRO A 23 -7.69 18.47 9.87
CA PRO A 23 -7.24 19.81 9.53
C PRO A 23 -7.44 20.79 10.69
N SER A 24 -6.39 21.52 11.06
CA SER A 24 -6.42 22.45 12.21
C SER A 24 -5.40 23.60 12.12
N LYS A 25 -4.51 23.54 11.16
CA LYS A 25 -3.48 24.54 10.89
C LYS A 25 -3.66 25.14 9.50
N TYR A 26 -2.99 26.26 9.23
CA TYR A 26 -3.00 26.87 7.90
C TYR A 26 -2.47 25.91 6.83
N ASP A 27 -1.38 25.21 7.13
CA ASP A 27 -0.72 24.32 6.18
C ASP A 27 -1.52 23.02 5.89
N ASP A 28 -2.41 22.60 6.79
CA ASP A 28 -3.24 21.39 6.60
C ASP A 28 -4.74 21.66 6.46
N ARG A 29 -5.14 22.92 6.22
CA ARG A 29 -6.55 23.30 6.25
C ARG A 29 -7.41 22.56 5.24
N SER A 30 -6.83 22.11 4.12
CA SER A 30 -7.54 21.34 3.08
C SER A 30 -7.36 19.81 3.23
N GLY A 31 -6.48 19.35 4.13
CA GLY A 31 -6.34 17.93 4.41
C GLY A 31 -5.06 17.53 5.09
N CYS A 32 -5.17 16.48 5.91
CA CYS A 32 -4.04 15.70 6.40
C CYS A 32 -3.83 14.52 5.44
N TYR A 33 -2.83 14.64 4.56
CA TYR A 33 -2.51 13.61 3.55
C TYR A 33 -1.61 12.53 4.14
N SER A 34 -1.14 11.62 3.32
CA SER A 34 -0.35 10.46 3.75
C SER A 34 0.95 10.82 4.46
N GLY A 35 1.51 9.85 5.14
CA GLY A 35 2.76 9.99 5.85
C GLY A 35 3.15 8.72 6.61
N SER A 36 3.93 8.86 7.67
CA SER A 36 4.44 7.75 8.47
C SER A 36 4.56 8.10 9.94
N ALA A 37 4.82 7.09 10.76
CA ALA A 37 5.09 7.27 12.17
C ALA A 37 6.35 6.52 12.59
N VAL A 38 7.08 7.07 13.55
CA VAL A 38 8.19 6.40 14.21
C VAL A 38 8.07 6.53 15.73
N GLU A 39 8.43 5.47 16.44
CA GLU A 39 8.58 5.52 17.90
C GLU A 39 10.03 5.84 18.25
N TYR A 40 10.20 6.76 19.17
CA TYR A 40 11.49 7.05 19.75
C TYR A 40 11.35 7.50 21.21
N GLN A 41 12.07 6.85 22.11
CA GLN A 41 12.10 7.15 23.54
C GLN A 41 10.69 7.16 24.19
N GLY A 42 9.84 6.20 23.79
CA GLY A 42 8.49 6.06 24.33
C GLY A 42 7.49 7.08 23.82
N LYS A 43 7.85 7.84 22.80
CA LYS A 43 6.99 8.82 22.13
C LYS A 43 6.82 8.47 20.66
N LEU A 44 5.59 8.57 20.15
CA LEU A 44 5.27 8.40 18.75
C LEU A 44 5.35 9.76 18.04
N TYR A 45 6.10 9.82 16.96
CA TYR A 45 6.21 10.96 16.05
C TYR A 45 5.46 10.65 14.77
N LEU A 46 4.38 11.37 14.49
CA LEU A 46 3.57 11.22 13.29
C LEU A 46 3.93 12.32 12.30
N TYR A 47 4.39 11.95 11.13
CA TYR A 47 4.66 12.85 10.02
C TYR A 47 3.61 12.68 8.95
N TYR A 48 3.14 13.77 8.37
CA TYR A 48 2.15 13.74 7.32
C TYR A 48 2.27 14.97 6.42
N THR A 49 1.70 14.91 5.24
CA THR A 49 1.62 16.07 4.37
C THR A 49 0.39 16.88 4.69
N GLY A 50 0.59 18.11 5.13
CA GLY A 50 -0.45 19.13 5.22
C GLY A 50 -0.70 19.73 3.85
N MET A 51 -1.93 19.64 3.37
CA MET A 51 -2.34 20.20 2.09
C MET A 51 -3.13 21.49 2.31
N ASN A 52 -2.73 22.53 1.59
CA ASN A 52 -3.42 23.81 1.59
C ASN A 52 -3.82 24.18 0.16
N TYR A 53 -5.11 24.21 -0.12
CA TYR A 53 -5.65 24.76 -1.36
C TYR A 53 -5.58 26.29 -1.29
N LEU A 54 -4.71 26.87 -2.09
CA LEU A 54 -4.54 28.33 -2.17
C LEU A 54 -5.73 28.97 -2.88
N GLU A 55 -6.39 28.20 -3.72
CA GLU A 55 -7.63 28.57 -4.39
C GLU A 55 -8.66 27.44 -4.22
N GLU A 56 -9.68 27.68 -3.41
CA GLU A 56 -10.73 26.70 -3.10
C GLU A 56 -11.73 26.63 -4.26
N ASN A 57 -12.18 25.40 -4.59
CA ASN A 57 -13.24 25.20 -5.54
C ASN A 57 -14.59 25.54 -4.86
N PRO A 58 -15.35 26.54 -5.36
CA PRO A 58 -16.62 26.93 -4.74
C PRO A 58 -17.70 25.85 -4.85
N GLU A 59 -17.56 24.89 -5.76
CA GLU A 59 -18.52 23.81 -5.97
C GLU A 59 -18.20 22.55 -5.15
N ASP A 60 -16.91 22.33 -4.83
CA ASP A 60 -16.46 21.20 -4.03
C ASP A 60 -15.18 21.55 -3.24
N ILE A 61 -15.33 21.72 -1.94
CA ILE A 61 -14.23 22.04 -1.01
C ILE A 61 -13.17 20.95 -0.92
N ASN A 62 -13.44 19.75 -1.42
CA ASN A 62 -12.46 18.66 -1.47
C ASN A 62 -11.56 18.73 -2.71
N LEU A 63 -11.83 19.64 -3.63
CA LEU A 63 -11.06 19.85 -4.84
C LEU A 63 -10.36 21.20 -4.82
N CYS A 64 -9.12 21.19 -5.29
CA CYS A 64 -8.36 22.42 -5.51
C CYS A 64 -8.75 23.03 -6.85
N TYR A 65 -9.09 24.33 -6.86
CA TYR A 65 -9.36 25.06 -8.09
C TYR A 65 -8.02 25.38 -8.80
N ASN A 66 -7.98 25.24 -10.12
CA ASN A 66 -6.79 25.50 -10.96
C ASN A 66 -5.51 24.82 -10.48
N SER A 67 -5.61 23.78 -9.66
CA SER A 67 -4.44 23.11 -9.09
C SER A 67 -3.54 24.00 -8.23
N HIS A 68 -4.03 25.13 -7.74
CA HIS A 68 -3.28 26.05 -6.88
C HIS A 68 -3.26 25.56 -5.43
N SER A 69 -2.32 24.70 -5.12
CA SER A 69 -2.12 24.15 -3.77
C SER A 69 -0.66 24.19 -3.35
N ALA A 70 -0.43 24.06 -2.06
CA ALA A 70 0.88 23.95 -1.47
C ALA A 70 0.91 22.78 -0.48
N ALA A 71 1.94 21.96 -0.55
CA ALA A 71 2.17 20.83 0.32
C ALA A 71 3.31 21.11 1.29
N ALA A 72 3.02 21.12 2.60
CA ALA A 72 4.02 21.24 3.66
C ALA A 72 4.12 19.93 4.43
N GLN A 73 5.31 19.60 4.95
CA GLN A 73 5.39 18.43 5.81
C GLN A 73 5.17 18.85 7.26
N MET A 74 4.25 18.17 7.89
CA MET A 74 3.77 18.43 9.24
C MET A 74 4.19 17.31 10.19
N MET A 75 4.25 17.62 11.47
CA MET A 75 4.52 16.65 12.52
C MET A 75 3.65 16.92 13.74
N VAL A 76 3.26 15.86 14.43
CA VAL A 76 2.64 15.88 15.75
C VAL A 76 3.12 14.69 16.55
N THR A 77 3.11 14.78 17.87
CA THR A 77 3.57 13.69 18.74
C THR A 77 2.44 13.13 19.61
N SER A 78 2.61 11.89 20.05
CA SER A 78 1.73 11.24 21.03
C SER A 78 2.54 10.39 22.00
N GLU A 79 2.21 10.45 23.31
CA GLU A 79 2.87 9.68 24.36
C GLU A 79 2.30 8.24 24.46
N ASP A 80 1.09 8.03 23.99
CA ASP A 80 0.37 6.76 24.15
C ASP A 80 -0.18 6.18 22.83
N GLY A 81 0.00 6.89 21.72
CA GLY A 81 -0.55 6.53 20.42
C GLY A 81 -2.05 6.81 20.26
N PHE A 82 -2.76 7.17 21.34
CA PHE A 82 -4.21 7.38 21.35
C PHE A 82 -4.61 8.86 21.45
N ARG A 83 -3.83 9.65 22.18
CA ARG A 83 -4.09 11.07 22.42
C ARG A 83 -3.19 11.92 21.54
N ILE A 84 -3.80 12.65 20.61
CA ILE A 84 -3.10 13.53 19.70
C ILE A 84 -3.73 14.92 19.78
N ASP A 85 -2.96 15.91 20.24
CA ASP A 85 -3.43 17.30 20.29
C ASP A 85 -3.24 17.96 18.92
N ASN A 86 -4.27 17.86 18.10
CA ASN A 86 -4.30 18.45 16.76
C ASN A 86 -4.26 19.99 16.77
N ILE A 87 -4.58 20.63 17.91
CA ILE A 87 -4.69 22.08 17.99
C ILE A 87 -3.38 22.72 18.44
N ARG A 88 -2.68 22.15 19.42
CA ARG A 88 -1.49 22.76 20.02
C ARG A 88 -0.21 22.20 19.46
N ASP A 89 -0.13 20.87 19.30
CA ASP A 89 1.14 20.17 19.12
C ASP A 89 1.55 19.96 17.66
N LYS A 90 0.64 20.20 16.71
CA LYS A 90 0.97 20.18 15.29
C LYS A 90 1.90 21.32 14.92
N ARG A 91 2.95 20.98 14.20
CA ARG A 91 3.93 21.94 13.67
C ARG A 91 4.39 21.57 12.27
N ARG A 92 4.74 22.58 11.50
CA ARG A 92 5.37 22.43 10.20
C ARG A 92 6.86 22.14 10.40
N VAL A 93 7.36 21.06 9.81
CA VAL A 93 8.77 20.67 9.86
C VAL A 93 9.51 20.92 8.55
N ILE A 94 8.80 20.88 7.41
CA ILE A 94 9.34 21.25 6.10
C ILE A 94 8.30 22.15 5.42
N PRO A 95 8.67 23.37 5.00
CA PRO A 95 7.76 24.26 4.27
C PRO A 95 7.51 23.73 2.85
N PRO A 96 6.47 24.26 2.16
CA PRO A 96 6.32 23.99 0.72
C PRO A 96 7.59 24.32 -0.04
N ILE A 97 7.95 23.48 -1.00
CA ILE A 97 9.15 23.68 -1.82
C ILE A 97 8.91 24.87 -2.77
N GLU A 98 9.77 25.88 -2.69
CA GLU A 98 9.67 27.06 -3.56
C GLU A 98 10.62 26.96 -4.77
N ASP A 99 11.72 26.21 -4.67
CA ASP A 99 12.67 26.01 -5.74
C ASP A 99 12.27 24.77 -6.58
N PRO A 100 11.86 24.95 -7.84
CA PRO A 100 11.43 23.86 -8.71
C PRO A 100 12.55 22.88 -9.05
N GLU A 101 13.82 23.27 -8.93
CA GLU A 101 14.95 22.36 -9.13
C GLU A 101 15.09 21.37 -7.95
N VAL A 102 14.67 21.78 -6.76
CA VAL A 102 14.60 20.89 -5.58
C VAL A 102 13.39 19.99 -5.67
N GLY A 103 12.20 20.52 -5.91
CA GLY A 103 10.97 19.74 -5.96
C GLY A 103 9.75 20.55 -6.35
N ASP A 104 8.63 19.90 -6.51
CA ASP A 104 7.36 20.54 -6.86
C ASP A 104 6.63 21.05 -5.61
N LYS A 105 6.12 22.28 -5.64
CA LYS A 105 5.45 22.92 -4.51
C LYS A 105 4.17 22.20 -4.07
N LYS A 106 3.44 21.64 -5.01
CA LYS A 106 2.18 20.94 -4.82
C LYS A 106 2.38 19.43 -4.65
N ASP A 107 3.27 18.87 -5.47
CA ASP A 107 3.46 17.43 -5.61
C ASP A 107 4.71 16.93 -4.84
N THR A 108 5.04 17.55 -3.70
CA THR A 108 6.03 17.04 -2.75
C THR A 108 5.31 16.56 -1.50
N ARG A 109 5.23 15.22 -1.27
CA ARG A 109 4.39 14.64 -0.22
C ARG A 109 4.84 13.27 0.28
N ASP A 110 4.09 12.76 1.26
CA ASP A 110 4.13 11.39 1.79
C ASP A 110 5.45 11.09 2.53
N PRO A 111 5.74 11.79 3.65
CA PRO A 111 6.98 11.63 4.38
C PRO A 111 7.11 10.23 4.98
N LYS A 112 8.19 9.53 4.62
CA LYS A 112 8.61 8.28 5.25
C LYS A 112 9.88 8.49 6.03
N VAL A 113 9.82 8.25 7.34
CA VAL A 113 10.94 8.45 8.27
C VAL A 113 11.48 7.11 8.73
N TRP A 114 12.82 7.00 8.80
CA TRP A 114 13.50 5.84 9.41
C TRP A 114 14.73 6.27 10.17
N ARG A 115 15.19 5.42 11.05
CA ARG A 115 16.43 5.61 11.81
C ARG A 115 17.61 4.96 11.11
N GLY A 116 18.69 5.70 10.90
CA GLY A 116 20.00 5.19 10.52
C GLY A 116 20.95 5.10 11.72
N LYS A 117 22.25 4.92 11.45
CA LYS A 117 23.29 4.85 12.48
C LYS A 117 23.49 6.18 13.19
N ASP A 118 23.58 7.26 12.40
CA ASP A 118 24.02 8.58 12.86
C ASP A 118 22.89 9.63 12.90
N GLY A 119 21.65 9.20 12.72
CA GLY A 119 20.52 10.12 12.72
C GLY A 119 19.24 9.54 12.15
N TRP A 120 18.37 10.44 11.76
CA TRP A 120 17.09 10.14 11.15
C TRP A 120 17.08 10.62 9.71
N TYR A 121 16.44 9.86 8.87
CA TYR A 121 16.30 10.16 7.46
C TYR A 121 14.82 10.18 7.09
N MET A 122 14.48 10.99 6.10
CA MET A 122 13.14 11.09 5.54
C MET A 122 13.24 11.11 4.03
N VAL A 123 12.40 10.35 3.36
CA VAL A 123 12.13 10.52 1.93
C VAL A 123 10.75 11.11 1.73
N LEU A 124 10.65 11.98 0.73
CA LEU A 124 9.41 12.53 0.20
C LEU A 124 9.31 12.15 -1.27
N GLY A 125 8.12 11.80 -1.73
CA GLY A 125 7.85 11.74 -3.15
C GLY A 125 7.71 13.14 -3.74
N SER A 126 8.20 13.31 -4.95
CA SER A 126 8.17 14.57 -5.69
C SER A 126 8.28 14.32 -7.19
N ARG A 127 8.43 15.40 -7.95
CA ARG A 127 8.72 15.37 -9.40
C ARG A 127 9.63 16.51 -9.81
N THR A 128 10.25 16.35 -10.96
CA THR A 128 11.01 17.39 -11.64
C THR A 128 10.09 18.34 -12.43
N PRO A 129 10.57 19.53 -12.87
CA PRO A 129 9.80 20.44 -13.71
C PRO A 129 9.32 19.81 -15.03
N ASP A 130 10.05 18.87 -15.58
CA ASP A 130 9.71 18.12 -16.79
C ASP A 130 8.90 16.84 -16.52
N HIS A 131 8.29 16.75 -15.33
CA HIS A 131 7.39 15.68 -14.92
C HIS A 131 8.01 14.28 -14.90
N GLN A 132 9.17 14.14 -14.30
CA GLN A 132 9.75 12.85 -13.92
C GLN A 132 9.67 12.66 -12.40
N GLY A 133 9.23 11.50 -11.95
CA GLY A 133 9.15 11.18 -10.53
C GLY A 133 10.53 11.14 -9.88
N LYS A 134 10.63 11.67 -8.66
CA LYS A 134 11.86 11.64 -7.86
C LYS A 134 11.57 11.59 -6.36
N LEU A 135 12.60 11.28 -5.60
CA LEU A 135 12.64 11.38 -4.14
C LEU A 135 13.42 12.62 -3.73
N LEU A 136 12.95 13.28 -2.66
CA LEU A 136 13.76 14.23 -1.89
C LEU A 136 14.22 13.54 -0.61
N ILE A 137 15.47 13.68 -0.24
CA ILE A 137 16.09 13.06 0.92
C ILE A 137 16.45 14.11 1.94
N TYR A 138 15.92 13.97 3.14
CA TYR A 138 16.16 14.84 4.28
C TYR A 138 16.85 14.07 5.41
N ARG A 139 17.59 14.80 6.23
CA ARG A 139 18.25 14.29 7.44
C ARG A 139 17.87 15.11 8.66
N SER A 140 17.78 14.46 9.81
CA SER A 140 17.56 15.10 11.11
C SER A 140 18.37 14.42 12.21
N ARG A 141 18.74 15.17 13.24
CA ARG A 141 19.36 14.65 14.46
C ARG A 141 18.37 14.50 15.63
N ASP A 142 17.24 15.18 15.54
CA ASP A 142 16.31 15.36 16.67
C ASP A 142 14.84 15.06 16.33
N LEU A 143 14.53 14.61 15.10
CA LEU A 143 13.16 14.38 14.60
C LEU A 143 12.32 15.65 14.39
N GLU A 144 12.87 16.82 14.68
CA GLU A 144 12.13 18.08 14.64
C GLU A 144 12.66 19.03 13.55
N ASN A 145 13.98 19.07 13.38
CA ASN A 145 14.66 19.92 12.43
C ASN A 145 15.20 19.07 11.28
N TRP A 146 14.73 19.34 10.07
CA TRP A 146 15.04 18.58 8.87
C TRP A 146 15.82 19.40 7.86
N GLU A 147 16.93 18.88 7.39
CA GLU A 147 17.78 19.47 6.37
C GLU A 147 17.65 18.69 5.05
N PHE A 148 17.33 19.37 3.95
CA PHE A 148 17.42 18.79 2.61
C PHE A 148 18.86 18.48 2.28
N VAL A 149 19.16 17.26 1.85
CA VAL A 149 20.54 16.83 1.58
C VAL A 149 20.72 16.37 0.15
N ASN A 150 19.77 15.62 -0.39
CA ASN A 150 19.93 14.99 -1.70
C ASN A 150 18.59 14.66 -2.36
N SER A 151 18.64 14.25 -3.61
CA SER A 151 17.50 13.66 -4.33
C SER A 151 17.93 12.45 -5.14
N ALA A 152 16.98 11.55 -5.42
CA ALA A 152 17.19 10.40 -6.29
C ALA A 152 16.00 10.25 -7.24
N GLY A 153 16.24 9.79 -8.46
CA GLY A 153 15.20 9.62 -9.46
C GLY A 153 15.60 8.64 -10.56
N LYS A 154 14.66 8.35 -11.42
CA LYS A 154 14.83 7.57 -12.66
C LYS A 154 14.20 8.34 -13.82
N ASP A 155 14.34 7.82 -15.02
CA ASP A 155 13.74 8.41 -16.20
C ASP A 155 12.20 8.36 -16.18
N ARG A 156 11.59 8.97 -17.18
CA ARG A 156 10.14 9.12 -17.31
C ARG A 156 9.36 7.79 -17.36
N SER A 157 9.99 6.68 -17.71
CA SER A 157 9.34 5.35 -17.72
C SER A 157 8.88 4.90 -16.34
N TRP A 158 9.53 5.41 -15.28
CA TRP A 158 9.16 5.15 -13.87
C TRP A 158 8.05 6.07 -13.35
N GLY A 159 7.35 6.79 -14.19
CA GLY A 159 6.24 7.64 -13.81
C GLY A 159 6.56 9.12 -13.70
N THR A 160 5.50 9.92 -13.57
CA THR A 160 5.57 11.40 -13.54
C THR A 160 5.74 11.98 -12.14
N MET A 161 5.34 11.25 -11.13
CA MET A 161 5.40 11.62 -9.72
C MET A 161 5.40 10.34 -8.88
N TRP A 162 6.22 10.30 -7.84
CA TRP A 162 6.31 9.13 -6.96
C TRP A 162 5.57 9.40 -5.65
N GLU A 163 4.43 8.73 -5.47
CA GLU A 163 3.65 8.81 -4.24
C GLU A 163 4.09 7.72 -3.25
N CYS A 164 3.86 7.98 -1.97
CA CYS A 164 4.03 7.03 -0.87
C CYS A 164 5.37 6.29 -0.89
N PRO A 165 6.53 6.98 -1.04
CA PRO A 165 7.81 6.29 -1.00
C PRO A 165 8.04 5.66 0.37
N ASP A 166 8.64 4.47 0.36
CA ASP A 166 8.95 3.71 1.57
C ASP A 166 10.27 2.96 1.40
N TYR A 167 11.31 3.42 2.09
CA TYR A 167 12.61 2.74 2.10
C TYR A 167 12.81 1.95 3.38
N PHE A 168 13.22 0.71 3.25
CA PHE A 168 13.55 -0.17 4.37
C PHE A 168 14.54 -1.27 3.97
N GLN A 169 15.09 -1.95 4.97
CA GLN A 169 15.99 -3.09 4.75
C GLN A 169 15.37 -4.38 5.29
N VAL A 170 15.54 -5.48 4.55
CA VAL A 170 15.16 -6.83 4.95
C VAL A 170 16.26 -7.80 4.53
N GLY A 171 16.78 -8.60 5.49
CA GLY A 171 17.84 -9.57 5.19
C GLY A 171 19.13 -8.95 4.65
N GLY A 172 19.42 -7.70 4.99
CA GLY A 172 20.58 -6.96 4.49
C GLY A 172 20.41 -6.35 3.10
N GLN A 173 19.23 -6.51 2.48
CA GLN A 173 18.88 -5.92 1.20
C GLN A 173 18.00 -4.68 1.40
N GLY A 174 18.37 -3.56 0.79
CA GLY A 174 17.56 -2.35 0.73
C GLY A 174 16.47 -2.48 -0.32
N ILE A 175 15.29 -2.02 0.02
CA ILE A 175 14.09 -2.03 -0.83
C ILE A 175 13.48 -0.63 -0.79
N LEU A 176 13.21 -0.09 -1.97
CA LEU A 176 12.39 1.09 -2.16
C LEU A 176 11.03 0.64 -2.71
N MET A 177 9.97 0.93 -1.98
CA MET A 177 8.59 0.83 -2.47
C MET A 177 8.08 2.23 -2.78
N MET A 178 7.20 2.34 -3.77
CA MET A 178 6.56 3.59 -4.14
C MET A 178 5.33 3.33 -5.01
N SER A 179 4.51 4.34 -5.16
CA SER A 179 3.31 4.31 -6.01
C SER A 179 3.42 5.38 -7.11
N PRO A 180 4.20 5.11 -8.18
CA PRO A 180 4.36 6.06 -9.26
C PRO A 180 3.05 6.32 -10.01
N MET A 181 2.82 7.58 -10.33
CA MET A 181 1.75 8.00 -11.23
C MET A 181 2.25 7.96 -12.69
N GLY A 182 1.43 7.41 -13.58
CA GLY A 182 1.70 7.44 -15.02
C GLY A 182 2.94 6.65 -15.43
N ILE A 183 3.10 5.43 -14.93
CA ILE A 183 4.10 4.47 -15.40
C ILE A 183 3.90 4.18 -16.88
N LEU A 184 5.00 4.13 -17.63
CA LEU A 184 5.01 3.69 -19.02
C LEU A 184 5.44 2.22 -19.11
N ASP A 185 4.48 1.33 -18.91
CA ASP A 185 4.68 -0.11 -19.06
C ASP A 185 3.70 -0.64 -20.12
N ASP A 186 4.21 -1.16 -21.21
CA ASP A 186 3.44 -1.62 -22.37
C ASP A 186 2.50 -2.81 -22.06
N GLY A 187 2.72 -3.50 -20.94
CA GLY A 187 1.90 -4.65 -20.53
C GLY A 187 0.77 -4.30 -19.57
N VAL A 188 0.70 -3.08 -19.05
CA VAL A 188 -0.19 -2.72 -17.95
C VAL A 188 -1.09 -1.54 -18.34
N ASN A 189 -2.37 -1.82 -18.45
CA ASN A 189 -3.40 -0.80 -18.73
C ASN A 189 -3.86 -0.08 -17.44
N ALA A 190 -2.93 0.26 -16.55
CA ALA A 190 -3.22 0.97 -15.32
C ALA A 190 -2.03 1.88 -14.97
N PRO A 191 -2.11 3.17 -15.28
CA PRO A 191 -0.97 4.09 -15.23
C PRO A 191 -0.47 4.40 -13.81
N ASN A 192 -1.25 4.14 -12.78
CA ASN A 192 -0.89 4.38 -11.38
C ASN A 192 -0.81 3.04 -10.66
N GLN A 193 0.40 2.58 -10.36
CA GLN A 193 0.67 1.28 -9.76
C GLN A 193 1.63 1.40 -8.59
N SER A 194 1.61 0.38 -7.72
CA SER A 194 2.58 0.23 -6.65
C SER A 194 3.68 -0.72 -7.07
N VAL A 195 4.91 -0.27 -6.95
CA VAL A 195 6.10 -1.00 -7.36
C VAL A 195 7.14 -1.06 -6.24
N TRP A 196 8.05 -2.01 -6.35
CA TRP A 196 9.26 -2.06 -5.54
C TRP A 196 10.49 -2.20 -6.43
N ALA A 197 11.61 -1.70 -5.95
CA ALA A 197 12.92 -1.85 -6.55
C ALA A 197 13.96 -2.15 -5.46
N LEU A 198 15.05 -2.81 -5.82
CA LEU A 198 16.21 -2.87 -4.97
C LEU A 198 16.84 -1.48 -4.89
N ALA A 199 17.28 -1.07 -3.71
CA ALA A 199 17.90 0.22 -3.53
C ALA A 199 18.91 0.18 -2.37
N ASP A 200 20.01 0.90 -2.52
CA ASP A 200 21.01 1.04 -1.48
C ASP A 200 21.08 2.50 -1.02
N PHE A 201 20.92 2.71 0.28
CA PHE A 201 21.02 4.03 0.89
C PHE A 201 22.37 4.18 1.59
N HIS A 202 23.15 5.16 1.16
CA HIS A 202 24.46 5.49 1.69
C HIS A 202 24.36 6.65 2.68
N GLU A 203 24.41 6.35 3.97
CA GLU A 203 24.20 7.34 5.04
C GLU A 203 25.25 8.46 5.04
N GLU A 204 26.51 8.17 4.70
CA GLU A 204 27.60 9.15 4.68
C GLU A 204 27.34 10.29 3.68
N THR A 205 26.77 9.97 2.53
CA THR A 205 26.47 10.92 1.45
C THR A 205 24.98 11.27 1.38
N CYS A 206 24.14 10.63 2.16
CA CYS A 206 22.69 10.67 2.06
C CYS A 206 22.21 10.46 0.61
N SER A 207 22.83 9.55 -0.10
CA SER A 207 22.45 9.20 -1.48
C SER A 207 21.74 7.85 -1.53
N MET A 208 20.83 7.71 -2.49
CA MET A 208 20.12 6.47 -2.74
C MET A 208 20.40 6.01 -4.16
N GLU A 209 20.97 4.82 -4.29
CA GLU A 209 21.17 4.13 -5.55
C GLU A 209 19.98 3.20 -5.77
N ILE A 210 19.18 3.48 -6.81
CA ILE A 210 18.00 2.69 -7.15
C ILE A 210 18.38 1.76 -8.31
N GLY A 211 18.05 0.48 -8.19
CA GLY A 211 18.27 -0.52 -9.23
C GLY A 211 17.61 -0.14 -10.57
N ASP A 212 18.00 -0.82 -11.65
CA ASP A 212 17.53 -0.48 -12.99
C ASP A 212 16.17 -1.07 -13.37
N SER A 213 15.60 -1.89 -12.47
CA SER A 213 14.31 -2.54 -12.70
C SER A 213 13.40 -2.32 -11.50
N TYR A 214 12.12 -2.12 -11.77
CA TYR A 214 11.08 -2.21 -10.78
C TYR A 214 10.20 -3.44 -11.01
N TYR A 215 9.47 -3.83 -9.97
CA TYR A 215 8.55 -4.97 -9.98
C TYR A 215 7.23 -4.54 -9.34
N PHE A 216 6.11 -5.07 -9.81
CA PHE A 216 4.81 -4.79 -9.20
C PHE A 216 4.72 -5.39 -7.79
N PHE A 217 4.20 -4.61 -6.86
CA PHE A 217 3.88 -5.06 -5.51
C PHE A 217 2.79 -6.14 -5.51
N ASP A 218 1.82 -5.99 -6.42
CA ASP A 218 0.68 -6.89 -6.56
C ASP A 218 0.24 -6.96 -8.02
N HIS A 219 0.03 -8.15 -8.52
CA HIS A 219 -0.32 -8.41 -9.92
C HIS A 219 -1.83 -8.28 -10.21
N GLY A 220 -2.67 -8.07 -9.19
CA GLY A 220 -4.09 -7.73 -9.34
C GLY A 220 -4.34 -6.27 -9.68
N LEU A 221 -3.31 -5.41 -9.52
CA LEU A 221 -3.29 -4.00 -9.88
C LEU A 221 -4.31 -3.10 -9.15
N ASP A 222 -5.08 -3.64 -8.20
CA ASP A 222 -6.04 -2.85 -7.42
C ASP A 222 -5.41 -2.21 -6.18
N LEU A 223 -4.30 -2.79 -5.68
CA LEU A 223 -3.61 -2.26 -4.50
C LEU A 223 -2.76 -1.05 -4.83
N TYR A 224 -2.81 -0.04 -3.95
CA TYR A 224 -2.08 1.20 -4.08
C TYR A 224 -1.57 1.71 -2.73
N ALA A 225 -0.56 2.58 -2.76
CA ALA A 225 -0.01 3.24 -1.59
C ALA A 225 0.43 2.28 -0.45
N PRO A 226 1.19 1.21 -0.73
CA PRO A 226 1.70 0.33 0.32
C PRO A 226 2.60 1.09 1.27
N GLN A 227 2.45 0.80 2.57
CA GLN A 227 3.30 1.36 3.61
C GLN A 227 3.75 0.27 4.57
N SER A 228 5.03 0.31 4.95
CA SER A 228 5.62 -0.68 5.83
C SER A 228 5.87 -0.18 7.25
N THR A 229 5.84 -1.11 8.19
CA THR A 229 6.28 -0.90 9.56
C THR A 229 6.94 -2.16 10.09
N LEU A 230 7.47 -2.13 11.31
CA LEU A 230 7.90 -3.32 12.03
C LEU A 230 6.79 -3.77 12.98
N ASP A 231 6.55 -5.08 13.03
CA ASP A 231 5.73 -5.66 14.09
C ASP A 231 6.53 -5.84 15.39
N GLN A 232 5.87 -6.34 16.44
CA GLN A 232 6.48 -6.55 17.75
C GLN A 232 7.61 -7.59 17.75
N GLU A 233 7.68 -8.45 16.73
CA GLU A 233 8.72 -9.47 16.55
C GLU A 233 9.84 -8.98 15.61
N GLY A 234 9.78 -7.71 15.18
CA GLY A 234 10.78 -7.09 14.31
C GLY A 234 10.66 -7.50 12.84
N ARG A 235 9.56 -8.12 12.43
CA ARG A 235 9.32 -8.43 11.02
C ARG A 235 8.86 -7.17 10.29
N ARG A 236 9.34 -6.95 9.08
CA ARG A 236 8.84 -5.90 8.20
C ARG A 236 7.49 -6.34 7.66
N ILE A 237 6.45 -5.58 7.97
CA ILE A 237 5.09 -5.80 7.48
C ILE A 237 4.63 -4.65 6.60
N ILE A 238 3.76 -4.96 5.64
CA ILE A 238 3.19 -4.00 4.70
C ILE A 238 1.67 -4.14 4.69
N THR A 239 1.01 -3.00 4.64
CA THR A 239 -0.41 -2.88 4.28
C THR A 239 -0.55 -1.97 3.07
N ALA A 240 -1.60 -2.16 2.27
CA ALA A 240 -1.89 -1.36 1.09
C ALA A 240 -3.38 -1.11 0.96
N TRP A 241 -3.74 -0.01 0.30
CA TRP A 241 -5.12 0.34 0.01
C TRP A 241 -5.63 -0.39 -1.25
N ALA A 242 -6.72 -1.14 -1.13
CA ALA A 242 -7.46 -1.68 -2.25
C ALA A 242 -8.43 -0.62 -2.78
N ARG A 243 -8.19 -0.13 -3.99
CA ARG A 243 -9.00 0.87 -4.68
C ARG A 243 -10.28 0.25 -5.19
N MET A 244 -11.41 0.85 -4.86
CA MET A 244 -12.71 0.36 -5.26
C MET A 244 -13.35 1.29 -6.29
N PRO A 245 -13.81 0.78 -7.46
CA PRO A 245 -14.49 1.60 -8.46
C PRO A 245 -15.91 1.98 -8.03
N GLU A 246 -16.53 1.16 -7.18
CA GLU A 246 -17.87 1.37 -6.63
C GLU A 246 -17.83 1.27 -5.11
N PRO A 247 -18.53 2.13 -4.38
CA PRO A 247 -18.71 1.95 -2.95
C PRO A 247 -19.60 0.73 -2.65
N VAL A 248 -19.44 0.16 -1.47
CA VAL A 248 -20.33 -0.85 -0.91
C VAL A 248 -21.33 -0.17 0.02
N GLY A 249 -22.61 -0.57 -0.04
CA GLY A 249 -23.67 0.03 0.74
C GLY A 249 -24.42 1.16 0.01
N ASP A 250 -25.25 1.87 0.75
CA ASP A 250 -26.05 2.98 0.22
C ASP A 250 -25.36 4.35 0.42
N SER A 251 -26.00 5.41 -0.03
CA SER A 251 -25.45 6.77 0.07
C SER A 251 -25.29 7.31 1.51
N GLN A 252 -25.86 6.63 2.51
CA GLN A 252 -25.78 7.05 3.92
C GLN A 252 -24.83 6.19 4.75
N SER A 253 -24.72 4.90 4.42
CA SER A 253 -23.90 3.90 5.13
C SER A 253 -22.79 3.30 4.28
N GLY A 254 -22.65 3.75 3.04
CA GLY A 254 -21.69 3.25 2.08
C GLY A 254 -20.25 3.57 2.46
N TRP A 255 -19.35 2.67 2.08
CA TRP A 255 -17.92 2.83 2.25
C TRP A 255 -17.16 2.45 0.97
N SER A 256 -15.95 2.95 0.83
CA SER A 256 -15.07 2.66 -0.31
C SER A 256 -13.63 2.58 0.15
N GLY A 257 -12.91 1.58 -0.34
CA GLY A 257 -11.53 1.30 0.00
C GLY A 257 -11.40 0.31 1.15
N MET A 258 -10.45 -0.62 1.03
CA MET A 258 -10.12 -1.64 2.01
C MET A 258 -8.61 -1.68 2.21
N PHE A 259 -8.16 -2.31 3.28
CA PHE A 259 -6.77 -2.74 3.40
C PHE A 259 -6.62 -4.18 2.94
N CYS A 260 -5.50 -4.49 2.28
CA CYS A 260 -5.11 -5.87 2.04
C CYS A 260 -4.78 -6.59 3.35
N VAL A 261 -4.72 -7.91 3.33
CA VAL A 261 -4.13 -8.71 4.40
C VAL A 261 -2.72 -8.19 4.69
N PRO A 262 -2.37 -7.88 5.95
CA PRO A 262 -1.00 -7.50 6.30
C PRO A 262 0.01 -8.55 5.83
N ARG A 263 1.04 -8.12 5.11
CA ARG A 263 2.03 -8.99 4.48
C ARG A 263 3.38 -8.85 5.16
N VAL A 264 4.03 -9.96 5.46
CA VAL A 264 5.45 -9.99 5.87
C VAL A 264 6.32 -9.93 4.63
N VAL A 265 7.33 -9.09 4.65
CA VAL A 265 8.34 -9.00 3.58
C VAL A 265 9.50 -9.92 3.88
N GLU A 266 9.85 -10.77 2.94
CA GLU A 266 11.06 -11.60 2.98
C GLU A 266 11.85 -11.45 1.68
N VAL A 267 13.16 -11.59 1.75
CA VAL A 267 14.04 -11.61 0.57
C VAL A 267 14.69 -12.98 0.48
N LYS A 268 14.54 -13.63 -0.66
CA LYS A 268 15.17 -14.92 -0.95
C LYS A 268 15.76 -14.89 -2.36
N GLU A 269 17.02 -15.20 -2.49
CA GLU A 269 17.72 -15.27 -3.79
C GLU A 269 17.51 -14.05 -4.68
N GLY A 270 17.50 -12.85 -4.07
CA GLY A 270 17.29 -11.58 -4.77
C GLY A 270 15.85 -11.30 -5.20
N HIS A 271 14.89 -12.12 -4.80
CA HIS A 271 13.46 -11.90 -4.99
C HIS A 271 12.77 -11.51 -3.69
N VAL A 272 11.81 -10.59 -3.77
CA VAL A 272 11.02 -10.13 -2.62
C VAL A 272 9.71 -10.89 -2.58
N TYR A 273 9.45 -11.55 -1.45
CA TYR A 273 8.24 -12.28 -1.15
C TYR A 273 7.33 -11.43 -0.25
N PHE A 274 6.04 -11.42 -0.55
CA PHE A 274 5.00 -10.76 0.24
C PHE A 274 4.06 -11.82 0.81
N ARG A 275 4.35 -12.30 2.01
CA ARG A 275 3.63 -13.43 2.64
C ARG A 275 2.48 -12.93 3.52
N PRO A 276 1.34 -13.64 3.58
CA PRO A 276 0.32 -13.30 4.58
C PRO A 276 0.93 -13.36 5.98
N HIS A 277 0.58 -12.38 6.82
CA HIS A 277 1.13 -12.32 8.18
C HIS A 277 0.77 -13.60 8.96
N PRO A 278 1.71 -14.20 9.71
CA PRO A 278 1.46 -15.44 10.44
C PRO A 278 0.30 -15.38 11.45
N TYR A 279 0.00 -14.21 12.01
CA TYR A 279 -1.14 -14.04 12.90
C TYR A 279 -2.45 -14.18 12.13
N VAL A 280 -2.55 -13.57 10.95
CA VAL A 280 -3.72 -13.73 10.07
C VAL A 280 -3.85 -15.18 9.62
N LYS A 281 -2.77 -15.80 9.13
CA LYS A 281 -2.81 -17.21 8.71
C LYS A 281 -3.29 -18.15 9.81
N ARG A 282 -2.87 -17.93 11.06
CA ARG A 282 -3.26 -18.74 12.22
C ARG A 282 -4.69 -18.51 12.71
N ALA A 283 -5.34 -17.43 12.31
CA ALA A 283 -6.73 -17.18 12.67
C ALA A 283 -7.69 -18.13 11.94
N PHE A 284 -7.32 -18.60 10.74
CA PHE A 284 -8.13 -19.52 9.94
C PHE A 284 -7.91 -20.97 10.36
N ILE A 285 -8.66 -21.44 11.36
CA ILE A 285 -8.53 -22.78 11.95
C ILE A 285 -9.80 -23.62 11.91
N ARG A 286 -10.96 -23.00 11.77
CA ARG A 286 -12.27 -23.67 11.77
C ARG A 286 -12.52 -24.32 10.40
N LYS A 287 -12.54 -25.66 10.35
CA LYS A 287 -12.87 -26.37 9.10
C LYS A 287 -14.32 -26.10 8.70
N LEU A 288 -14.51 -25.72 7.45
CA LEU A 288 -15.80 -25.47 6.85
C LEU A 288 -16.08 -26.52 5.76
N GLU A 289 -17.35 -26.93 5.62
CA GLU A 289 -17.79 -27.79 4.53
C GLU A 289 -18.12 -27.00 3.25
N SER A 290 -18.46 -25.71 3.41
CA SER A 290 -18.72 -24.80 2.30
C SER A 290 -18.49 -23.35 2.73
N PRO A 291 -18.27 -22.40 1.79
CA PRO A 291 -18.19 -20.98 2.06
C PRO A 291 -19.43 -20.41 2.77
N ARG A 292 -20.59 -21.03 2.60
CA ARG A 292 -21.84 -20.60 3.27
C ARG A 292 -21.71 -20.58 4.80
N GLN A 293 -20.90 -21.47 5.36
CA GLN A 293 -20.67 -21.56 6.80
C GLN A 293 -19.80 -20.44 7.35
N ALA A 294 -19.06 -19.71 6.50
CA ALA A 294 -18.34 -18.50 6.90
C ALA A 294 -19.28 -17.29 7.16
N GLY A 295 -20.47 -17.30 6.57
CA GLY A 295 -21.40 -16.17 6.70
C GLY A 295 -20.88 -14.92 6.01
N GLU A 296 -20.69 -13.85 6.78
CA GLU A 296 -20.07 -12.60 6.36
C GLU A 296 -18.58 -12.50 6.75
N GLU A 297 -18.06 -13.50 7.46
CA GLU A 297 -16.64 -13.61 7.79
C GLU A 297 -15.84 -14.07 6.59
N GLY A 298 -14.54 -13.73 6.57
CA GLY A 298 -13.62 -14.23 5.56
C GLY A 298 -13.35 -15.74 5.71
N TYR A 299 -12.91 -16.36 4.65
CA TYR A 299 -12.44 -17.75 4.65
C TYR A 299 -11.17 -17.90 3.82
N ARG A 300 -10.46 -19.00 4.05
CA ARG A 300 -9.20 -19.31 3.40
C ARG A 300 -9.31 -20.65 2.66
N VAL A 301 -8.71 -20.72 1.47
CA VAL A 301 -8.62 -21.93 0.65
C VAL A 301 -7.16 -22.11 0.25
N GLU A 302 -6.63 -23.33 0.37
CA GLU A 302 -5.28 -23.62 -0.13
C GLU A 302 -5.26 -24.90 -0.96
N LEU A 303 -4.54 -24.88 -2.07
CA LEU A 303 -4.38 -26.03 -2.96
C LEU A 303 -3.18 -25.89 -3.89
N ASP A 304 -2.74 -27.03 -4.45
CA ASP A 304 -1.79 -27.06 -5.56
C ASP A 304 -2.55 -27.18 -6.88
N LEU A 305 -2.12 -26.45 -7.90
CA LEU A 305 -2.71 -26.49 -9.24
C LEU A 305 -1.77 -27.22 -10.22
N GLU A 306 -2.30 -28.22 -10.92
CA GLU A 306 -1.65 -28.82 -12.08
C GLU A 306 -1.96 -28.01 -13.35
N ASP A 307 -1.20 -28.22 -14.43
CA ASP A 307 -1.44 -27.48 -15.67
C ASP A 307 -2.85 -27.77 -16.22
N GLY A 308 -3.57 -26.69 -16.58
CA GLY A 308 -4.96 -26.74 -17.00
C GLY A 308 -5.98 -26.82 -15.86
N ASP A 309 -5.55 -26.84 -14.60
CA ASP A 309 -6.49 -26.78 -13.47
C ASP A 309 -7.10 -25.39 -13.31
N TRP A 310 -8.34 -25.38 -12.83
CA TRP A 310 -9.00 -24.16 -12.40
C TRP A 310 -9.90 -24.40 -11.18
N ILE A 311 -10.10 -23.33 -10.41
CA ILE A 311 -11.07 -23.21 -9.33
C ILE A 311 -11.88 -21.94 -9.53
N ASP A 312 -13.20 -22.03 -9.42
CA ASP A 312 -14.15 -20.90 -9.42
C ASP A 312 -14.65 -20.71 -7.97
N ILE A 313 -14.37 -19.55 -7.41
CA ILE A 313 -14.81 -19.14 -6.07
C ILE A 313 -15.90 -18.08 -6.26
N GLY A 314 -17.14 -18.53 -6.33
CA GLY A 314 -18.30 -17.66 -6.43
C GLY A 314 -18.33 -16.73 -7.65
N GLY A 315 -17.71 -17.13 -8.76
CA GLY A 315 -17.57 -16.34 -9.99
C GLY A 315 -16.18 -15.73 -10.21
N TYR A 316 -15.30 -15.81 -9.22
CA TYR A 316 -13.89 -15.46 -9.37
C TYR A 316 -13.10 -16.72 -9.73
N VAL A 317 -12.48 -16.74 -10.91
CA VAL A 317 -11.78 -17.92 -11.44
C VAL A 317 -10.28 -17.78 -11.26
N ILE A 318 -9.65 -18.81 -10.71
CA ILE A 318 -8.20 -18.94 -10.60
C ILE A 318 -7.80 -20.16 -11.41
N SER A 319 -6.78 -20.05 -12.28
CA SER A 319 -6.33 -21.14 -13.13
C SER A 319 -4.82 -21.16 -13.29
N ARG A 320 -4.28 -22.36 -13.54
CA ARG A 320 -2.90 -22.51 -14.00
C ARG A 320 -2.88 -22.72 -15.50
N GLN A 321 -2.03 -21.96 -16.19
CA GLN A 321 -1.77 -22.11 -17.62
C GLN A 321 -0.24 -22.10 -17.84
N GLY A 322 0.32 -23.28 -18.07
CA GLY A 322 1.77 -23.45 -18.19
C GLY A 322 2.50 -23.05 -16.91
N LYS A 323 3.33 -22.03 -17.00
CA LYS A 323 4.11 -21.48 -15.87
C LYS A 323 3.47 -20.29 -15.15
N LYS A 324 2.20 -19.99 -15.40
CA LYS A 324 1.53 -18.83 -14.81
C LYS A 324 0.28 -19.23 -14.05
N ILE A 325 0.00 -18.50 -12.99
CA ILE A 325 -1.32 -18.44 -12.36
C ILE A 325 -2.07 -17.27 -12.96
N ARG A 326 -3.31 -17.50 -13.37
CA ARG A 326 -4.22 -16.48 -13.92
C ARG A 326 -5.48 -16.38 -13.07
N THR A 327 -6.00 -15.17 -12.99
CA THR A 327 -7.28 -14.91 -12.33
C THR A 327 -8.20 -14.15 -13.27
N ASP A 328 -9.51 -14.38 -13.09
CA ASP A 328 -10.57 -13.70 -13.85
C ASP A 328 -11.73 -13.37 -12.92
N ARG A 329 -12.07 -12.09 -12.82
CA ARG A 329 -13.17 -11.54 -12.02
C ARG A 329 -14.34 -11.00 -12.86
N THR A 330 -14.38 -11.29 -14.16
CA THR A 330 -15.37 -10.71 -15.10
C THR A 330 -16.81 -10.85 -14.59
N LYS A 331 -17.14 -11.97 -13.93
CA LYS A 331 -18.49 -12.24 -13.41
C LYS A 331 -18.83 -11.48 -12.11
N VAL A 332 -17.83 -11.02 -11.40
CA VAL A 332 -17.94 -10.42 -10.06
C VAL A 332 -17.29 -9.03 -9.98
N TYR A 333 -17.30 -8.31 -11.11
CA TYR A 333 -16.77 -6.97 -11.21
C TYR A 333 -17.65 -6.08 -12.09
N PRO A 334 -17.87 -4.79 -11.75
CA PRO A 334 -18.73 -3.90 -12.51
C PRO A 334 -18.27 -3.72 -13.95
N GLU A 335 -19.17 -3.90 -14.90
CA GLU A 335 -18.88 -3.72 -16.32
C GLU A 335 -18.51 -2.27 -16.64
N GLY A 336 -17.53 -2.09 -17.53
CA GLY A 336 -17.12 -0.76 -18.03
C GLY A 336 -16.32 0.09 -17.04
N ARG A 337 -15.96 -0.42 -15.87
CA ARG A 337 -15.05 0.27 -14.94
C ARG A 337 -13.59 0.03 -15.33
N GLY A 338 -12.77 1.09 -15.24
CA GLY A 338 -11.46 1.23 -15.85
C GLY A 338 -10.32 0.30 -15.35
N TYR A 339 -10.62 -0.68 -14.50
CA TYR A 339 -9.66 -1.68 -14.05
C TYR A 339 -9.89 -2.99 -14.82
N GLY A 340 -8.80 -3.72 -15.08
CA GLY A 340 -8.87 -5.00 -15.77
C GLY A 340 -9.69 -6.05 -15.02
N THR A 341 -10.11 -7.08 -15.71
CA THR A 341 -10.82 -8.23 -15.12
C THR A 341 -10.02 -9.51 -15.12
N ALA A 342 -8.96 -9.61 -15.93
CA ALA A 342 -8.09 -10.77 -16.02
C ALA A 342 -6.64 -10.37 -15.72
N PHE A 343 -5.98 -11.15 -14.87
CA PHE A 343 -4.63 -10.89 -14.38
C PHE A 343 -3.81 -12.17 -14.41
N GLU A 344 -2.48 -12.03 -14.42
CA GLU A 344 -1.59 -13.19 -14.36
C GLU A 344 -0.27 -12.85 -13.65
N THR A 345 0.35 -13.88 -13.07
CA THR A 345 1.71 -13.76 -12.54
C THR A 345 2.74 -13.72 -13.68
N PRO A 346 3.95 -13.23 -13.43
CA PRO A 346 5.11 -13.61 -14.21
C PRO A 346 5.27 -15.14 -14.25
N PRO A 347 6.07 -15.69 -15.19
CA PRO A 347 6.35 -17.12 -15.22
C PRO A 347 7.01 -17.60 -13.92
N LEU A 348 6.39 -18.53 -13.23
CA LEU A 348 6.91 -19.15 -12.01
C LEU A 348 8.10 -20.05 -12.33
N ARG A 349 9.03 -20.15 -11.41
CA ARG A 349 10.19 -21.05 -11.53
C ARG A 349 9.77 -22.48 -11.23
N GLU A 350 9.25 -22.72 -10.02
CA GLU A 350 8.82 -24.02 -9.53
C GLU A 350 7.63 -23.85 -8.59
N GLY A 351 6.81 -24.90 -8.47
CA GLY A 351 5.65 -24.90 -7.60
C GLY A 351 4.47 -24.11 -8.18
N PHE A 352 3.25 -24.53 -7.80
CA PHE A 352 2.00 -23.86 -8.20
C PHE A 352 1.01 -23.98 -7.04
N HIS A 353 1.53 -23.77 -5.85
CA HIS A 353 0.72 -23.67 -4.64
C HIS A 353 0.03 -22.31 -4.58
N VAL A 354 -1.25 -22.30 -4.27
CA VAL A 354 -2.02 -21.09 -4.03
C VAL A 354 -2.67 -21.12 -2.65
N ASP A 355 -2.49 -20.03 -1.91
CA ASP A 355 -3.10 -19.76 -0.62
C ASP A 355 -4.02 -18.54 -0.81
N ILE A 356 -5.33 -18.75 -0.70
CA ILE A 356 -6.35 -17.79 -1.14
C ILE A 356 -7.12 -17.30 0.07
N TYR A 357 -7.13 -16.00 0.28
CA TYR A 357 -7.92 -15.32 1.30
C TYR A 357 -9.11 -14.65 0.64
N VAL A 358 -10.29 -14.95 1.12
CA VAL A 358 -11.55 -14.50 0.53
C VAL A 358 -12.34 -13.72 1.56
N ASP A 359 -12.51 -12.44 1.31
CA ASP A 359 -13.45 -11.57 1.99
C ASP A 359 -14.63 -11.22 1.07
N PRO A 360 -15.74 -10.68 1.56
CA PRO A 360 -16.90 -10.36 0.72
C PRO A 360 -16.60 -9.51 -0.51
N ASN A 361 -15.61 -8.63 -0.41
CA ASN A 361 -15.26 -7.68 -1.48
C ASN A 361 -13.79 -7.70 -1.90
N LEU A 362 -12.97 -8.62 -1.36
CA LEU A 362 -11.56 -8.74 -1.71
C LEU A 362 -11.15 -10.21 -1.78
N ILE A 363 -10.47 -10.60 -2.84
CA ILE A 363 -9.79 -11.89 -2.94
C ILE A 363 -8.30 -11.66 -3.12
N GLU A 364 -7.49 -12.31 -2.29
CA GLU A 364 -6.04 -12.27 -2.38
C GLU A 364 -5.48 -13.68 -2.61
N VAL A 365 -4.80 -13.87 -3.73
CA VAL A 365 -4.19 -15.13 -4.16
C VAL A 365 -2.69 -15.06 -3.97
N TYR A 366 -2.18 -15.71 -2.94
CA TYR A 366 -0.75 -15.83 -2.68
C TYR A 366 -0.19 -17.05 -3.38
N VAL A 367 0.71 -16.87 -4.30
CA VAL A 367 1.33 -17.93 -5.08
C VAL A 367 2.69 -18.27 -4.48
N ASN A 368 2.97 -19.57 -4.25
CA ASN A 368 4.24 -20.08 -3.70
C ASN A 368 4.69 -19.31 -2.44
N ASP A 369 3.80 -19.22 -1.43
CA ASP A 369 4.08 -18.47 -0.20
C ASP A 369 4.35 -16.95 -0.43
N GLY A 370 3.77 -16.36 -1.46
CA GLY A 370 3.91 -14.92 -1.75
C GLY A 370 5.09 -14.56 -2.66
N GLU A 371 5.61 -15.52 -3.45
CA GLU A 371 6.51 -15.23 -4.58
C GLU A 371 5.89 -14.18 -5.49
N TYR A 372 4.58 -14.35 -5.80
CA TYR A 372 3.72 -13.34 -6.38
C TYR A 372 2.37 -13.33 -5.70
N VAL A 373 1.69 -12.19 -5.74
CA VAL A 373 0.34 -12.02 -5.19
C VAL A 373 -0.56 -11.37 -6.23
N ILE A 374 -1.80 -11.85 -6.33
CA ILE A 374 -2.85 -11.24 -7.14
C ILE A 374 -4.00 -10.90 -6.20
N SER A 375 -4.26 -9.63 -5.97
CA SER A 375 -5.35 -9.15 -5.13
C SER A 375 -6.35 -8.38 -5.94
N ASN A 376 -7.61 -8.80 -5.85
CA ASN A 376 -8.67 -8.19 -6.63
C ASN A 376 -9.88 -7.84 -5.79
N VAL A 377 -10.36 -6.62 -5.97
CA VAL A 377 -11.69 -6.20 -5.51
C VAL A 377 -12.74 -6.95 -6.31
N VAL A 378 -13.75 -7.44 -5.61
CA VAL A 378 -14.89 -8.20 -6.19
C VAL A 378 -16.21 -7.70 -5.63
N TYR A 379 -17.30 -7.91 -6.37
CA TYR A 379 -18.65 -7.54 -5.98
C TYR A 379 -19.61 -8.70 -6.26
N GLY A 380 -20.50 -8.95 -5.30
CA GLY A 380 -21.52 -9.99 -5.49
C GLY A 380 -20.96 -11.40 -5.58
N LEU A 381 -19.86 -11.68 -4.86
CA LEU A 381 -19.24 -13.00 -4.82
C LEU A 381 -20.23 -14.07 -4.37
N GLY A 382 -20.38 -15.14 -5.16
CA GLY A 382 -21.23 -16.29 -4.82
C GLY A 382 -20.66 -17.09 -3.64
N LYS A 383 -21.50 -17.91 -3.02
CA LYS A 383 -21.14 -18.76 -1.87
C LYS A 383 -20.86 -20.23 -2.28
N GLU A 384 -20.42 -20.46 -3.50
CA GLU A 384 -20.10 -21.79 -4.03
C GLU A 384 -18.65 -21.85 -4.51
N ILE A 385 -18.03 -23.02 -4.37
CA ILE A 385 -16.72 -23.31 -4.95
C ILE A 385 -16.88 -24.48 -5.90
N SER A 386 -16.33 -24.38 -7.10
CA SER A 386 -16.24 -25.46 -8.07
C SER A 386 -14.83 -25.53 -8.68
N ALA A 387 -14.45 -26.70 -9.15
CA ALA A 387 -13.17 -26.95 -9.81
C ALA A 387 -13.34 -27.98 -10.91
N ASN A 388 -12.43 -28.00 -11.90
CA ASN A 388 -12.48 -28.98 -13.00
C ASN A 388 -12.02 -30.39 -12.62
N ARG A 389 -11.43 -30.54 -11.44
CA ARG A 389 -11.04 -31.83 -10.90
C ARG A 389 -11.74 -32.10 -9.57
N ASP A 390 -12.14 -33.32 -9.35
CA ASP A 390 -12.68 -33.77 -8.05
C ASP A 390 -11.53 -33.79 -7.03
N ARG A 391 -11.33 -32.68 -6.33
CA ARG A 391 -10.33 -32.50 -5.27
C ARG A 391 -11.02 -32.15 -3.97
N LYS A 392 -10.51 -32.73 -2.89
CA LYS A 392 -10.92 -32.29 -1.56
C LYS A 392 -10.29 -30.92 -1.26
N ILE A 393 -11.05 -29.87 -1.49
CA ILE A 393 -10.65 -28.49 -1.21
C ILE A 393 -10.83 -28.25 0.29
N GLY A 394 -9.75 -27.89 0.97
CA GLY A 394 -9.80 -27.48 2.36
C GLY A 394 -10.29 -26.03 2.47
N ILE A 395 -11.38 -25.80 3.20
CA ILE A 395 -11.90 -24.46 3.49
C ILE A 395 -11.74 -24.22 4.99
N LEU A 396 -11.13 -23.10 5.35
CA LEU A 396 -10.89 -22.70 6.72
C LEU A 396 -11.55 -21.35 6.99
N GLY A 397 -12.31 -21.23 8.05
CA GLY A 397 -12.84 -19.97 8.57
C GLY A 397 -12.08 -19.50 9.81
N VAL A 398 -12.33 -18.27 10.18
CA VAL A 398 -11.81 -17.66 11.40
C VAL A 398 -12.41 -18.27 12.65
#